data_1299f8852374cf1b7bb6a53be9a26b4f
#
_entry.id   1299f8852374cf1b7bb6a53be9a26b4f
#
_cell.length_a   1.000
_cell.length_b   1.000
_cell.length_c   1.000
_cell.angle_alpha   90.00
_cell.angle_beta   90.00
_cell.angle_gamma   90.00
#
_symmetry.space_group_name_H-M   'P 1'
#
loop_
_entity.id
_entity.type
_entity.pdbx_description
1 polymer ?
#
loop_
_entity_poly.entity_id
_entity_poly.type
_entity_poly.pdbx_seq_one_letter_code
_entity_poly.pdbx_strand_id
1 'polypeptide(L)'
;TLVAFHGCPLRCKYCLNPTSLQPDGVWERYDCNQLYEEVRKDELYFLASCGGVTFGGGEPLLQNEFIRQFRQLCGPEWRITVETSLNVPLQNVEELISIVDNYIVDIKDMNNDIYQRYTGKGNERVLCNLRYLIEEGKAGKIIIRTPLIPSYNTEKDVDYSIELLKEMGITQFDRFTYKTP
;
A
#
# COMPACT_ATOMS: atom_id res chain seq x y z
N THR A 1 -5.90 12.12 5.85
CA THR A 1 -6.95 11.91 4.81
C THR A 1 -6.58 10.72 3.94
N LEU A 2 -7.55 9.84 3.60
CA LEU A 2 -7.37 8.71 2.69
C LEU A 2 -7.87 9.08 1.29
N VAL A 3 -7.01 8.86 0.30
CA VAL A 3 -7.34 8.99 -1.13
C VAL A 3 -7.29 7.60 -1.77
N ALA A 4 -8.43 7.12 -2.25
CA ALA A 4 -8.56 5.79 -2.83
C ALA A 4 -8.46 5.84 -4.35
N PHE A 5 -7.40 5.27 -4.91
CA PHE A 5 -7.24 5.14 -6.36
C PHE A 5 -8.03 3.97 -6.93
N HIS A 6 -8.40 4.11 -8.18
CA HIS A 6 -9.01 3.06 -9.00
C HIS A 6 -7.94 2.25 -9.73
N GLY A 7 -8.16 0.93 -9.86
CA GLY A 7 -7.27 0.00 -10.52
C GLY A 7 -6.32 -0.72 -9.56
N CYS A 8 -6.19 -2.04 -9.73
CA CYS A 8 -5.28 -2.88 -8.96
C CYS A 8 -4.83 -4.07 -9.84
N PRO A 9 -3.55 -4.49 -9.77
CA PRO A 9 -3.07 -5.65 -10.51
C PRO A 9 -3.54 -6.98 -9.90
N LEU A 10 -3.97 -6.97 -8.64
CA LEU A 10 -4.44 -8.13 -7.91
C LEU A 10 -5.96 -8.35 -8.05
N ARG A 11 -6.39 -9.58 -7.73
CA ARG A 11 -7.81 -9.98 -7.69
C ARG A 11 -8.08 -10.75 -6.39
N CYS A 12 -7.77 -10.06 -5.26
CA CYS A 12 -7.93 -10.63 -3.92
C CYS A 12 -9.38 -11.08 -3.69
N LYS A 13 -9.55 -12.30 -3.16
CA LYS A 13 -10.88 -12.91 -2.97
C LYS A 13 -11.76 -12.15 -1.97
N TYR A 14 -11.15 -11.54 -0.97
CA TYR A 14 -11.83 -10.69 0.03
C TYR A 14 -11.32 -9.24 -0.09
N CYS A 15 -11.42 -8.68 -1.31
CA CYS A 15 -11.02 -7.30 -1.55
C CYS A 15 -11.92 -6.33 -0.76
N LEU A 16 -11.32 -5.45 0.04
CA LEU A 16 -12.07 -4.43 0.80
C LEU A 16 -12.60 -3.30 -0.08
N ASN A 17 -11.99 -3.12 -1.27
CA ASN A 17 -12.39 -2.10 -2.26
C ASN A 17 -12.72 -2.75 -3.61
N PRO A 18 -13.72 -3.63 -3.70
CA PRO A 18 -14.02 -4.37 -4.93
C PRO A 18 -14.44 -3.44 -6.08
N THR A 19 -15.01 -2.28 -5.77
CA THR A 19 -15.38 -1.24 -6.75
C THR A 19 -14.16 -0.68 -7.49
N SER A 20 -12.98 -0.65 -6.86
CA SER A 20 -11.74 -0.22 -7.52
C SER A 20 -11.29 -1.13 -8.67
N LEU A 21 -11.91 -2.30 -8.83
CA LEU A 21 -11.63 -3.28 -9.89
C LEU A 21 -12.67 -3.27 -11.01
N GLN A 22 -13.76 -2.51 -10.86
CA GLN A 22 -14.88 -2.46 -11.79
C GLN A 22 -14.69 -1.29 -12.76
N PRO A 23 -14.99 -1.42 -14.06
CA PRO A 23 -14.81 -0.33 -15.04
C PRO A 23 -15.58 0.94 -14.69
N ASP A 24 -16.73 0.79 -14.05
CA ASP A 24 -17.64 1.85 -13.60
C ASP A 24 -17.46 2.23 -12.12
N GLY A 25 -16.44 1.66 -11.45
CA GLY A 25 -16.17 1.87 -10.03
C GLY A 25 -15.48 3.20 -9.69
N VAL A 26 -15.35 4.10 -10.65
CA VAL A 26 -14.80 5.45 -10.43
C VAL A 26 -15.92 6.36 -9.92
N TRP A 27 -15.77 6.80 -8.67
CA TRP A 27 -16.73 7.73 -8.08
C TRP A 27 -16.54 9.15 -8.60
N GLU A 28 -15.28 9.63 -8.60
CA GLU A 28 -14.95 11.00 -8.98
C GLU A 28 -13.57 11.05 -9.66
N ARG A 29 -13.35 12.06 -10.50
CA ARG A 29 -12.09 12.26 -11.20
C ARG A 29 -11.49 13.59 -10.81
N TYR A 30 -10.26 13.56 -10.34
CA TYR A 30 -9.49 14.73 -9.98
C TYR A 30 -8.21 14.81 -10.78
N ASP A 31 -7.84 15.99 -11.21
CA ASP A 31 -6.44 16.30 -11.47
C ASP A 31 -5.70 16.60 -10.14
N CYS A 32 -4.38 16.77 -10.19
CA CYS A 32 -3.59 16.99 -8.98
C CYS A 32 -3.95 18.28 -8.25
N ASN A 33 -4.27 19.37 -8.98
CA ASN A 33 -4.65 20.64 -8.38
C ASN A 33 -6.01 20.55 -7.67
N GLN A 34 -6.97 19.93 -8.34
CA GLN A 34 -8.30 19.70 -7.78
C GLN A 34 -8.23 18.85 -6.50
N LEU A 35 -7.45 17.75 -6.53
CA LEU A 35 -7.26 16.93 -5.34
C LEU A 35 -6.56 17.69 -4.23
N TYR A 36 -5.53 18.48 -4.55
CA TYR A 36 -4.83 19.30 -3.56
C TYR A 36 -5.79 20.27 -2.87
N GLU A 37 -6.61 21.01 -3.62
CA GLU A 37 -7.58 21.95 -3.04
C GLU A 37 -8.65 21.24 -2.17
N GLU A 38 -9.04 20.02 -2.55
CA GLU A 38 -9.96 19.22 -1.74
C GLU A 38 -9.33 18.77 -0.41
N VAL A 39 -8.12 18.23 -0.46
CA VAL A 39 -7.40 17.69 0.70
C VAL A 39 -6.88 18.81 1.61
N ARG A 40 -6.55 20.00 1.06
CA ARG A 40 -6.06 21.15 1.80
C ARG A 40 -7.04 21.64 2.89
N LYS A 41 -8.31 21.31 2.78
CA LYS A 41 -9.29 21.59 3.83
C LYS A 41 -8.92 20.96 5.18
N ASP A 42 -8.12 19.88 5.16
CA ASP A 42 -7.63 19.17 6.34
C ASP A 42 -6.25 19.65 6.83
N GLU A 43 -5.65 20.67 6.18
CA GLU A 43 -4.27 21.10 6.43
C GLU A 43 -3.97 21.41 7.90
N LEU A 44 -4.88 22.07 8.59
CA LEU A 44 -4.70 22.38 10.03
C LEU A 44 -4.53 21.11 10.87
N TYR A 45 -5.25 20.04 10.53
CA TYR A 45 -5.11 18.75 11.21
C TYR A 45 -3.78 18.08 10.86
N PHE A 46 -3.32 18.21 9.62
CA PHE A 46 -2.01 17.66 9.20
C PHE A 46 -0.87 18.34 9.95
N LEU A 47 -0.87 19.65 10.01
CA LEU A 47 0.15 20.42 10.74
C LEU A 47 0.14 20.11 12.25
N ALA A 48 -1.05 20.03 12.87
CA ALA A 48 -1.20 19.73 14.28
C ALA A 48 -0.78 18.30 14.66
N SER A 49 -0.97 17.32 13.76
CA SER A 49 -0.72 15.89 14.01
C SER A 49 0.58 15.37 13.39
N CYS A 50 1.32 16.21 12.65
CA CYS A 50 2.37 15.76 11.73
C CYS A 50 1.87 14.68 10.76
N GLY A 51 0.61 14.81 10.33
CA GLY A 51 -0.08 13.89 9.45
C GLY A 51 0.01 14.27 7.97
N GLY A 52 -0.98 13.83 7.20
CA GLY A 52 -1.06 14.12 5.77
C GLY A 52 -2.00 13.19 5.02
N VAL A 53 -1.57 12.74 3.84
CA VAL A 53 -2.38 11.96 2.92
C VAL A 53 -1.90 10.52 2.88
N THR A 54 -2.84 9.58 2.95
CA THR A 54 -2.62 8.17 2.64
C THR A 54 -3.24 7.86 1.28
N PHE A 55 -2.43 7.46 0.33
CA PHE A 55 -2.88 6.94 -0.95
C PHE A 55 -3.06 5.43 -0.87
N GLY A 56 -4.24 4.95 -1.22
CA GLY A 56 -4.61 3.53 -1.15
C GLY A 56 -5.74 3.18 -2.11
N GLY A 57 -6.68 2.33 -1.70
CA GLY A 57 -7.85 1.92 -2.48
C GLY A 57 -7.58 0.73 -3.37
N GLY A 58 -7.27 0.93 -4.65
CA GLY A 58 -6.72 -0.08 -5.54
C GLY A 58 -5.22 -0.28 -5.28
N GLU A 59 -4.37 0.01 -6.26
CA GLU A 59 -2.91 0.00 -6.08
C GLU A 59 -2.35 1.40 -6.40
N PRO A 60 -2.01 2.20 -5.40
CA PRO A 60 -1.59 3.59 -5.59
C PRO A 60 -0.29 3.72 -6.37
N LEU A 61 0.62 2.77 -6.29
CA LEU A 61 1.89 2.81 -7.01
C LEU A 61 1.73 2.72 -8.54
N LEU A 62 0.55 2.36 -9.05
CA LEU A 62 0.22 2.49 -10.47
C LEU A 62 0.02 3.95 -10.91
N GLN A 63 -0.14 4.86 -9.94
CA GLN A 63 -0.35 6.29 -10.13
C GLN A 63 0.88 7.10 -9.66
N ASN A 64 2.08 6.55 -9.83
CA ASN A 64 3.34 7.13 -9.36
C ASN A 64 3.54 8.58 -9.84
N GLU A 65 3.27 8.87 -11.10
CA GLU A 65 3.37 10.23 -11.64
C GLU A 65 2.43 11.20 -10.95
N PHE A 66 1.19 10.80 -10.69
CA PHE A 66 0.21 11.61 -9.97
C PHE A 66 0.68 11.91 -8.54
N ILE A 67 1.16 10.90 -7.81
CA ILE A 67 1.67 11.06 -6.44
C ILE A 67 2.89 11.99 -6.43
N ARG A 68 3.77 11.88 -7.42
CA ARG A 68 4.93 12.76 -7.59
C ARG A 68 4.52 14.21 -7.81
N GLN A 69 3.55 14.46 -8.70
CA GLN A 69 3.00 15.80 -8.93
C GLN A 69 2.30 16.35 -7.68
N PHE A 70 1.54 15.53 -6.98
CA PHE A 70 0.87 15.93 -5.74
C PHE A 70 1.87 16.36 -4.66
N ARG A 71 3.02 15.67 -4.52
CA ARG A 71 4.10 16.09 -3.60
C ARG A 71 4.63 17.48 -3.94
N GLN A 72 4.72 17.84 -5.21
CA GLN A 72 5.18 19.19 -5.61
C GLN A 72 4.19 20.27 -5.15
N LEU A 73 2.90 19.97 -5.08
CA LEU A 73 1.87 20.91 -4.62
C LEU A 73 1.83 21.01 -3.09
N CYS A 74 1.83 19.89 -2.38
CA CYS A 74 1.68 19.89 -0.93
C CYS A 74 2.99 20.15 -0.16
N GLY A 75 4.14 20.14 -0.83
CA GLY A 75 5.43 20.37 -0.19
C GLY A 75 5.82 19.29 0.84
N PRO A 76 6.86 19.53 1.66
CA PRO A 76 7.38 18.54 2.61
C PRO A 76 6.58 18.48 3.93
N GLU A 77 5.73 19.45 4.23
CA GLU A 77 5.02 19.55 5.51
C GLU A 77 3.95 18.47 5.70
N TRP A 78 3.34 18.01 4.59
CA TRP A 78 2.38 16.93 4.65
C TRP A 78 3.06 15.59 4.45
N ARG A 79 2.75 14.63 5.31
CA ARG A 79 3.25 13.27 5.11
C ARG A 79 2.49 12.56 4.01
N ILE A 80 3.23 11.93 3.11
CA ILE A 80 2.66 11.01 2.11
C ILE A 80 2.90 9.58 2.58
N THR A 81 1.82 8.87 2.82
CA THR A 81 1.82 7.43 3.09
C THR A 81 1.20 6.70 1.91
N VAL A 82 1.74 5.56 1.52
CA VAL A 82 1.11 4.66 0.54
C VAL A 82 0.71 3.35 1.19
N GLU A 83 -0.53 2.91 0.92
CA GLU A 83 -1.05 1.61 1.30
C GLU A 83 -1.05 0.72 0.05
N THR A 84 -0.13 -0.22 -0.03
CA THR A 84 0.23 -0.92 -1.27
C THR A 84 0.41 -2.42 -1.08
N SER A 85 0.16 -3.18 -2.12
CA SER A 85 0.55 -4.59 -2.22
C SER A 85 1.99 -4.79 -2.70
N LEU A 86 2.66 -3.75 -3.17
CA LEU A 86 3.95 -3.79 -3.89
C LEU A 86 3.97 -4.68 -5.15
N ASN A 87 2.83 -5.18 -5.64
CA ASN A 87 2.80 -6.02 -6.84
C ASN A 87 2.76 -5.18 -8.12
N VAL A 88 3.75 -4.30 -8.28
CA VAL A 88 3.92 -3.35 -9.38
C VAL A 88 5.31 -3.49 -10.00
N PRO A 89 5.57 -2.96 -11.22
CA PRO A 89 6.94 -2.84 -11.73
C PRO A 89 7.84 -2.10 -10.73
N LEU A 90 9.11 -2.54 -10.59
CA LEU A 90 10.06 -1.92 -9.67
C LEU A 90 10.22 -0.41 -9.92
N GLN A 91 10.24 0.00 -11.17
CA GLN A 91 10.32 1.41 -11.57
C GLN A 91 9.30 2.30 -10.85
N ASN A 92 8.06 1.80 -10.64
CA ASN A 92 7.02 2.56 -9.94
C ASN A 92 7.38 2.82 -8.46
N VAL A 93 8.13 1.91 -7.85
CA VAL A 93 8.65 2.09 -6.48
C VAL A 93 9.84 3.04 -6.46
N GLU A 94 10.79 2.86 -7.40
CA GLU A 94 11.98 3.71 -7.54
C GLU A 94 11.63 5.18 -7.70
N GLU A 95 10.66 5.50 -8.55
CA GLU A 95 10.23 6.88 -8.81
C GLU A 95 9.60 7.57 -7.59
N LEU A 96 9.14 6.80 -6.60
CA LEU A 96 8.50 7.33 -5.39
C LEU A 96 9.36 7.22 -4.14
N ILE A 97 10.56 6.65 -4.21
CA ILE A 97 11.40 6.37 -3.04
C ILE A 97 11.75 7.62 -2.21
N SER A 98 11.97 8.75 -2.87
CA SER A 98 12.29 10.04 -2.23
C SER A 98 11.04 10.86 -1.85
N ILE A 99 9.86 10.42 -2.26
CA ILE A 99 8.59 11.16 -2.19
C ILE A 99 7.72 10.64 -1.06
N VAL A 100 7.68 9.32 -0.91
CA VAL A 100 6.86 8.63 0.09
C VAL A 100 7.57 8.61 1.44
N ASP A 101 6.86 9.09 2.47
CA ASP A 101 7.38 9.15 3.84
C ASP A 101 7.20 7.82 4.57
N ASN A 102 6.05 7.15 4.38
CA ASN A 102 5.73 5.90 5.03
C ASN A 102 5.03 4.93 4.07
N TYR A 103 5.21 3.64 4.33
CA TYR A 103 4.61 2.55 3.57
C TYR A 103 3.78 1.65 4.49
N ILE A 104 2.55 1.38 4.12
CA ILE A 104 1.72 0.31 4.69
C ILE A 104 1.67 -0.78 3.61
N VAL A 105 2.38 -1.86 3.86
CA VAL A 105 2.55 -2.92 2.85
C VAL A 105 1.74 -4.15 3.23
N ASP A 106 0.81 -4.52 2.37
CA ASP A 106 -0.03 -5.71 2.54
C ASP A 106 0.68 -6.97 2.00
N ILE A 107 1.34 -7.72 2.87
CA ILE A 107 1.86 -9.04 2.55
C ILE A 107 0.79 -10.09 2.88
N LYS A 108 0.11 -10.59 1.85
CA LYS A 108 -1.02 -11.51 2.04
C LYS A 108 -0.58 -12.89 2.54
N ASP A 109 0.59 -13.35 2.12
CA ASP A 109 1.32 -14.51 2.66
C ASP A 109 2.74 -14.54 2.05
N MET A 110 3.72 -15.04 2.80
CA MET A 110 5.07 -15.29 2.27
C MET A 110 5.15 -16.57 1.45
N ASN A 111 4.26 -17.53 1.68
CA ASN A 111 4.11 -18.71 0.84
C ASN A 111 3.46 -18.33 -0.49
N ASN A 112 4.19 -18.51 -1.59
CA ASN A 112 3.73 -18.13 -2.93
C ASN A 112 2.45 -18.85 -3.36
N ASP A 113 2.25 -20.10 -2.99
CA ASP A 113 1.05 -20.87 -3.38
C ASP A 113 -0.20 -20.31 -2.68
N ILE A 114 -0.09 -19.93 -1.40
CA ILE A 114 -1.16 -19.28 -0.65
C ILE A 114 -1.43 -17.91 -1.25
N TYR A 115 -0.39 -17.12 -1.46
CA TYR A 115 -0.48 -15.78 -2.04
C TYR A 115 -1.17 -15.82 -3.40
N GLN A 116 -0.75 -16.72 -4.29
CA GLN A 116 -1.30 -16.86 -5.65
C GLN A 116 -2.77 -17.31 -5.64
N ARG A 117 -3.13 -18.28 -4.80
CA ARG A 117 -4.53 -18.72 -4.68
C ARG A 117 -5.45 -17.59 -4.22
N TYR A 118 -4.95 -16.73 -3.34
CA TYR A 118 -5.73 -15.63 -2.80
C TYR A 118 -5.81 -14.41 -3.71
N THR A 119 -4.69 -14.03 -4.34
CA THR A 119 -4.56 -12.77 -5.10
C THR A 119 -4.67 -12.94 -6.62
N GLY A 120 -4.47 -14.16 -7.14
CA GLY A 120 -4.38 -14.46 -8.57
C GLY A 120 -3.02 -14.12 -9.21
N LYS A 121 -2.00 -13.76 -8.41
CA LYS A 121 -0.63 -13.44 -8.86
C LYS A 121 0.40 -14.06 -7.93
N GLY A 122 1.64 -14.25 -8.40
CA GLY A 122 2.77 -14.62 -7.55
C GLY A 122 3.26 -13.46 -6.69
N ASN A 123 4.01 -13.77 -5.62
CA ASN A 123 4.56 -12.80 -4.69
C ASN A 123 6.02 -12.39 -4.99
N GLU A 124 6.64 -12.93 -6.03
CA GLU A 124 8.06 -12.69 -6.35
C GLU A 124 8.35 -11.20 -6.54
N ARG A 125 7.44 -10.50 -7.25
CA ARG A 125 7.56 -9.06 -7.48
C ARG A 125 7.43 -8.27 -6.18
N VAL A 126 6.52 -8.67 -5.31
CA VAL A 126 6.32 -8.05 -3.99
C VAL A 126 7.59 -8.16 -3.15
N LEU A 127 8.21 -9.34 -3.11
CA LEU A 127 9.43 -9.59 -2.34
C LEU A 127 10.63 -8.85 -2.93
N CYS A 128 10.72 -8.74 -4.26
CA CYS A 128 11.74 -7.95 -4.94
C CYS A 128 11.63 -6.47 -4.53
N ASN A 129 10.44 -5.90 -4.64
CA ASN A 129 10.18 -4.50 -4.30
C ASN A 129 10.37 -4.21 -2.80
N LEU A 130 9.99 -5.16 -1.93
CA LEU A 130 10.22 -5.02 -0.49
C LEU A 130 11.73 -5.01 -0.15
N ARG A 131 12.52 -5.91 -0.76
CA ARG A 131 13.98 -5.91 -0.59
C ARG A 131 14.58 -4.58 -1.03
N TYR A 132 14.19 -4.08 -2.18
CA TYR A 132 14.63 -2.78 -2.68
C TYR A 132 14.32 -1.65 -1.67
N LEU A 133 13.12 -1.58 -1.12
CA LEU A 133 12.78 -0.58 -0.09
C LEU A 133 13.66 -0.70 1.15
N ILE A 134 13.98 -1.93 1.57
CA ILE A 134 14.86 -2.18 2.72
C ILE A 134 16.29 -1.73 2.42
N GLU A 135 16.84 -2.07 1.26
CA GLU A 135 18.17 -1.69 0.78
C GLU A 135 18.33 -0.17 0.67
N GLU A 136 17.26 0.53 0.27
CA GLU A 136 17.18 2.00 0.24
C GLU A 136 16.96 2.64 1.63
N GLY A 137 17.08 1.86 2.71
CA GLY A 137 17.01 2.34 4.09
C GLY A 137 15.60 2.69 4.58
N LYS A 138 14.56 2.20 3.92
CA LYS A 138 13.16 2.49 4.28
C LYS A 138 12.58 1.53 5.31
N ALA A 139 13.31 0.52 5.80
CA ALA A 139 12.78 -0.50 6.72
C ALA A 139 12.02 0.09 7.92
N GLY A 140 12.54 1.15 8.55
CA GLY A 140 11.91 1.85 9.67
C GLY A 140 10.68 2.68 9.31
N LYS A 141 10.34 2.80 8.02
CA LYS A 141 9.18 3.52 7.48
C LYS A 141 8.09 2.58 6.94
N ILE A 142 8.29 1.29 7.12
CA ILE A 142 7.37 0.25 6.62
C ILE A 142 6.62 -0.36 7.78
N ILE A 143 5.29 -0.37 7.68
CA ILE A 143 4.41 -1.20 8.49
C ILE A 143 3.91 -2.32 7.59
N ILE A 144 4.22 -3.56 7.94
CA ILE A 144 3.71 -4.73 7.20
C ILE A 144 2.37 -5.17 7.81
N ARG A 145 1.36 -5.30 6.98
CA ARG A 145 0.11 -5.94 7.34
C ARG A 145 0.12 -7.40 6.88
N THR A 146 0.02 -8.32 7.84
CA THR A 146 -0.06 -9.76 7.62
C THR A 146 -1.42 -10.27 8.09
N PRO A 147 -2.40 -10.43 7.18
CA PRO A 147 -3.74 -10.85 7.56
C PRO A 147 -3.84 -12.35 7.77
N LEU A 148 -4.65 -12.76 8.77
CA LEU A 148 -5.26 -14.09 8.77
C LEU A 148 -6.42 -14.08 7.78
N ILE A 149 -6.34 -14.92 6.76
CA ILE A 149 -7.30 -14.98 5.65
C ILE A 149 -8.06 -16.31 5.73
N PRO A 150 -9.30 -16.32 6.23
CA PRO A 150 -10.07 -17.55 6.36
C PRO A 150 -10.11 -18.35 5.06
N SER A 151 -9.96 -19.66 5.14
CA SER A 151 -9.92 -20.62 4.02
C SER A 151 -8.67 -20.54 3.13
N TYR A 152 -7.72 -19.62 3.39
CA TYR A 152 -6.50 -19.49 2.58
C TYR A 152 -5.23 -19.75 3.36
N ASN A 153 -5.08 -19.15 4.55
CA ASN A 153 -3.94 -19.38 5.43
C ASN A 153 -4.39 -19.67 6.87
N THR A 154 -3.43 -20.07 7.69
CA THR A 154 -3.61 -20.37 9.12
C THR A 154 -2.78 -19.42 9.97
N GLU A 155 -3.01 -19.43 11.29
CA GLU A 155 -2.18 -18.70 12.26
C GLU A 155 -0.68 -19.04 12.11
N LYS A 156 -0.36 -20.32 11.84
CA LYS A 156 1.02 -20.78 11.63
C LYS A 156 1.65 -20.15 10.37
N ASP A 157 0.87 -20.01 9.29
CA ASP A 157 1.35 -19.38 8.06
C ASP A 157 1.62 -17.89 8.27
N VAL A 158 0.73 -17.22 9.03
CA VAL A 158 0.92 -15.81 9.41
C VAL A 158 2.15 -15.64 10.29
N ASP A 159 2.32 -16.47 11.32
CA ASP A 159 3.48 -16.43 12.21
C ASP A 159 4.78 -16.68 11.43
N TYR A 160 4.79 -17.67 10.56
CA TYR A 160 5.95 -17.96 9.68
C TYR A 160 6.27 -16.79 8.74
N SER A 161 5.24 -16.17 8.17
CA SER A 161 5.43 -14.98 7.34
C SER A 161 6.06 -13.83 8.12
N ILE A 162 5.62 -13.60 9.37
CA ILE A 162 6.19 -12.57 10.25
C ILE A 162 7.65 -12.87 10.59
N GLU A 163 8.00 -14.13 10.86
CA GLU A 163 9.40 -14.52 11.15
C GLU A 163 10.31 -14.23 9.96
N LEU A 164 9.94 -14.64 8.75
CA LEU A 164 10.71 -14.35 7.54
C LEU A 164 10.87 -12.83 7.29
N LEU A 165 9.83 -12.05 7.53
CA LEU A 165 9.86 -10.60 7.35
C LEU A 165 10.75 -9.92 8.41
N LYS A 166 10.80 -10.44 9.65
CA LYS A 166 11.74 -9.98 10.68
C LYS A 166 13.19 -10.27 10.30
N GLU A 167 13.46 -11.44 9.72
CA GLU A 167 14.80 -11.77 9.20
C GLU A 167 15.24 -10.83 8.08
N MET A 168 14.30 -10.29 7.31
CA MET A 168 14.55 -9.25 6.32
C MET A 168 14.77 -7.85 6.92
N GLY A 169 14.62 -7.66 8.24
CA GLY A 169 14.84 -6.39 8.94
C GLY A 169 13.59 -5.55 9.18
N ILE A 170 12.40 -6.08 8.94
CA ILE A 170 11.14 -5.40 9.28
C ILE A 170 10.84 -5.51 10.77
N THR A 171 10.43 -4.41 11.38
CA THR A 171 10.18 -4.31 12.82
C THR A 171 8.76 -3.91 13.19
N GLN A 172 7.97 -3.42 12.22
CA GLN A 172 6.61 -2.94 12.47
C GLN A 172 5.60 -3.80 11.75
N PHE A 173 4.67 -4.39 12.51
CA PHE A 173 3.65 -5.29 12.00
C PHE A 173 2.27 -4.89 12.49
N ASP A 174 1.29 -4.98 11.59
CA ASP A 174 -0.14 -4.89 11.89
C ASP A 174 -0.80 -6.21 11.48
N ARG A 175 -1.21 -6.98 12.50
CA ARG A 175 -1.85 -8.28 12.32
C ARG A 175 -3.35 -8.13 12.51
N PHE A 176 -4.11 -8.60 11.55
CA PHE A 176 -5.55 -8.58 11.62
C PHE A 176 -6.17 -9.82 10.95
N THR A 177 -7.45 -10.03 11.19
CA THR A 177 -8.21 -11.12 10.56
C THR A 177 -9.23 -10.53 9.60
N TYR A 178 -9.27 -11.03 8.36
CA TYR A 178 -10.33 -10.67 7.43
C TYR A 178 -11.69 -11.14 7.96
N LYS A 179 -12.66 -10.23 7.98
CA LYS A 179 -14.05 -10.60 8.14
C LYS A 179 -14.55 -11.09 6.79
N THR A 180 -14.94 -12.35 6.74
CA THR A 180 -15.63 -12.90 5.57
C THR A 180 -17.08 -12.46 5.58
N PRO A 181 -17.68 -12.24 4.40
CA PRO A 181 -19.13 -11.98 4.29
C PRO A 181 -19.96 -13.11 4.88
#